data_2201c0a3adc620a6dd9987ec925f9594
#
_entry.id   2201c0a3adc620a6dd9987ec925f9594
#
_cell.length_a   1.000
_cell.length_b   1.000
_cell.length_c   1.000
_cell.angle_alpha   90.00
_cell.angle_beta   90.00
_cell.angle_gamma   90.00
#
_symmetry.space_group_name_H-M   'P 1'
#
loop_
_entity.id
_entity.type
_entity.pdbx_description
1 polymer ?
#
loop_
_entity_poly.entity_id
_entity_poly.type
_entity_poly.pdbx_seq_one_letter_code
_entity_poly.pdbx_strand_id
1 'polypeptide(L)'
;MDSKHIISAGASVIQALERLNALPGNRMTLIVVDSNNRPVGTLTDGDIRRALLKGIQPSDPALLAAMPDFQRLVKGEVCVAALKELRGKGITLIPVVDSEGYLCDIVDLSNSRTRLPLRAVVMAGGKGERLRPATLTTPKPLLKIEGKAIIDYNIESLAAVGINDITVTARYLAHQIKEHFSGPVAGVRVKVVEETEPLGTIGSVTLCPPAEPEIAGTLVMNSDLLTTISFEDMFIRHQQSGADVTIAVIPYQVSVPYAILTLDENHPESVRGIEEKPSYSYYANAGIYIFSDKALSLLKKDARCDATDLIEQAIAAGMPVTYYPIQGTWIDVGSPVDFRQAGELMRHHNSLSRD
;
A
#
# COMPACT_ATOMS: atom_id res chain seq x y z
N MET A 1 -4.62 -13.57 -21.25
CA MET A 1 -5.58 -12.51 -21.67
C MET A 1 -6.99 -13.03 -21.47
N ASP A 2 -7.82 -12.36 -20.69
CA ASP A 2 -9.23 -12.78 -20.48
C ASP A 2 -10.07 -12.38 -21.71
N SER A 3 -10.21 -13.30 -22.66
CA SER A 3 -10.91 -13.10 -23.95
C SER A 3 -12.40 -12.76 -23.80
N LYS A 4 -12.95 -12.88 -22.57
CA LYS A 4 -14.38 -12.61 -22.29
C LYS A 4 -14.76 -11.14 -22.46
N HIS A 5 -13.83 -10.23 -22.19
CA HIS A 5 -14.03 -8.78 -22.27
C HIS A 5 -13.67 -8.18 -23.63
N ILE A 6 -13.37 -8.97 -24.67
CA ILE A 6 -12.97 -8.48 -25.99
C ILE A 6 -14.08 -8.77 -26.99
N ILE A 7 -14.41 -7.80 -27.83
CA ILE A 7 -15.33 -7.97 -28.95
C ILE A 7 -14.78 -7.31 -30.21
N SER A 8 -15.04 -7.92 -31.37
CA SER A 8 -14.66 -7.34 -32.65
C SER A 8 -15.50 -6.11 -33.00
N ALA A 9 -14.90 -5.09 -33.57
CA ALA A 9 -15.57 -3.89 -34.08
C ALA A 9 -16.69 -4.21 -35.11
N GLY A 10 -16.52 -5.31 -35.85
CA GLY A 10 -17.50 -5.79 -36.81
C GLY A 10 -18.61 -6.70 -36.28
N ALA A 11 -18.53 -7.08 -34.98
CA ALA A 11 -19.62 -7.83 -34.35
C ALA A 11 -20.86 -6.94 -34.20
N SER A 12 -22.06 -7.54 -34.19
CA SER A 12 -23.30 -6.77 -34.09
C SER A 12 -23.53 -6.26 -32.63
N VAL A 13 -24.34 -5.21 -32.50
CA VAL A 13 -24.77 -4.66 -31.21
C VAL A 13 -25.45 -5.73 -30.35
N ILE A 14 -26.26 -6.62 -30.97
CA ILE A 14 -26.92 -7.71 -30.25
C ILE A 14 -25.90 -8.72 -29.71
N GLN A 15 -24.87 -9.06 -30.47
CA GLN A 15 -23.78 -9.94 -30.01
C GLN A 15 -22.98 -9.30 -28.86
N ALA A 16 -22.79 -7.98 -28.93
CA ALA A 16 -22.15 -7.26 -27.80
C ALA A 16 -23.00 -7.32 -26.52
N LEU A 17 -24.32 -7.17 -26.65
CA LEU A 17 -25.25 -7.26 -25.50
C LEU A 17 -25.27 -8.68 -24.92
N GLU A 18 -25.33 -9.72 -25.77
CA GLU A 18 -25.24 -11.12 -25.33
C GLU A 18 -23.93 -11.39 -24.57
N ARG A 19 -22.83 -10.84 -25.07
CA ARG A 19 -21.51 -11.00 -24.44
C ARG A 19 -21.42 -10.27 -23.09
N LEU A 20 -21.98 -9.05 -22.97
CA LEU A 20 -22.10 -8.34 -21.70
C LEU A 20 -22.91 -9.14 -20.68
N ASN A 21 -24.05 -9.70 -21.08
CA ASN A 21 -24.90 -10.51 -20.20
C ASN A 21 -24.23 -11.80 -19.74
N ALA A 22 -23.27 -12.33 -20.49
CA ALA A 22 -22.51 -13.53 -20.13
C ALA A 22 -21.33 -13.24 -19.17
N LEU A 23 -21.02 -11.95 -18.90
CA LEU A 23 -19.96 -11.58 -17.97
C LEU A 23 -20.41 -11.79 -16.52
N PRO A 24 -19.54 -12.35 -15.65
CA PRO A 24 -19.86 -12.52 -14.23
C PRO A 24 -19.80 -11.20 -13.47
N GLY A 25 -20.80 -10.97 -12.61
CA GLY A 25 -20.83 -9.84 -11.69
C GLY A 25 -21.13 -8.48 -12.36
N ASN A 26 -20.71 -7.38 -11.71
CA ASN A 26 -20.97 -5.99 -12.17
C ASN A 26 -20.02 -5.49 -13.27
N ARG A 27 -19.33 -6.37 -13.99
CA ARG A 27 -18.29 -6.04 -14.97
C ARG A 27 -18.86 -5.87 -16.37
N MET A 28 -19.73 -4.91 -16.57
CA MET A 28 -20.48 -4.69 -17.80
C MET A 28 -19.72 -3.81 -18.81
N THR A 29 -18.44 -4.17 -19.10
CA THR A 29 -17.61 -3.43 -20.07
C THR A 29 -16.91 -4.39 -21.03
N LEU A 30 -16.96 -4.09 -22.32
CA LEU A 30 -16.20 -4.75 -23.36
C LEU A 30 -15.17 -3.78 -23.97
N ILE A 31 -14.02 -4.32 -24.37
CA ILE A 31 -13.03 -3.64 -25.20
C ILE A 31 -13.33 -4.02 -26.66
N VAL A 32 -13.63 -3.01 -27.47
CA VAL A 32 -13.87 -3.18 -28.92
C VAL A 32 -12.53 -3.11 -29.64
N VAL A 33 -12.19 -4.14 -30.39
CA VAL A 33 -10.93 -4.22 -31.15
C VAL A 33 -11.19 -4.28 -32.69
N ASP A 34 -10.26 -3.71 -33.42
CA ASP A 34 -10.25 -3.80 -34.89
C ASP A 34 -9.74 -5.18 -35.39
N SER A 35 -9.64 -5.34 -36.70
CA SER A 35 -9.12 -6.56 -37.36
C SER A 35 -7.65 -6.85 -37.02
N ASN A 36 -6.92 -5.86 -36.54
CA ASN A 36 -5.51 -5.96 -36.15
C ASN A 36 -5.33 -6.12 -34.64
N ASN A 37 -6.41 -6.38 -33.88
CA ASN A 37 -6.39 -6.48 -32.40
C ASN A 37 -5.96 -5.17 -31.70
N ARG A 38 -6.23 -4.00 -32.31
CA ARG A 38 -6.04 -2.70 -31.66
C ARG A 38 -7.33 -2.27 -31.00
N PRO A 39 -7.31 -1.80 -29.74
CA PRO A 39 -8.50 -1.24 -29.10
C PRO A 39 -8.94 0.03 -29.82
N VAL A 40 -10.20 0.06 -30.25
CA VAL A 40 -10.82 1.19 -30.96
C VAL A 40 -11.97 1.82 -30.18
N GLY A 41 -12.34 1.25 -29.03
CA GLY A 41 -13.36 1.78 -28.16
C GLY A 41 -13.63 0.88 -26.96
N THR A 42 -14.41 1.41 -26.02
CA THR A 42 -15.04 0.62 -24.95
C THR A 42 -16.55 0.64 -25.12
N LEU A 43 -17.22 -0.40 -24.64
CA LEU A 43 -18.66 -0.56 -24.80
C LEU A 43 -19.29 -1.11 -23.53
N THR A 44 -20.25 -0.38 -22.99
CA THR A 44 -21.06 -0.78 -21.82
C THR A 44 -22.53 -0.97 -22.22
N ASP A 45 -23.31 -1.61 -21.33
CA ASP A 45 -24.78 -1.69 -21.49
C ASP A 45 -25.42 -0.29 -21.67
N GLY A 46 -24.93 0.72 -20.90
CA GLY A 46 -25.40 2.09 -21.05
C GLY A 46 -25.09 2.72 -22.41
N ASP A 47 -23.96 2.39 -23.01
CA ASP A 47 -23.59 2.86 -24.35
C ASP A 47 -24.51 2.25 -25.41
N ILE A 48 -24.78 0.96 -25.33
CA ILE A 48 -25.72 0.27 -26.21
C ILE A 48 -27.11 0.88 -26.11
N ARG A 49 -27.65 1.09 -24.91
CA ARG A 49 -28.96 1.74 -24.74
C ARG A 49 -29.02 3.12 -25.37
N ARG A 50 -28.00 3.95 -25.16
CA ARG A 50 -27.90 5.27 -25.78
C ARG A 50 -27.83 5.21 -27.30
N ALA A 51 -27.11 4.24 -27.85
CA ALA A 51 -26.97 4.04 -29.27
C ALA A 51 -28.31 3.63 -29.92
N LEU A 52 -29.03 2.68 -29.31
CA LEU A 52 -30.37 2.27 -29.77
C LEU A 52 -31.37 3.42 -29.78
N LEU A 53 -31.35 4.29 -28.73
CA LEU A 53 -32.20 5.49 -28.68
C LEU A 53 -31.86 6.52 -29.75
N LYS A 54 -30.64 6.48 -30.33
CA LYS A 54 -30.20 7.31 -31.44
C LYS A 54 -30.47 6.67 -32.82
N GLY A 55 -31.15 5.51 -32.86
CA GLY A 55 -31.55 4.84 -34.07
C GLY A 55 -30.58 3.78 -34.61
N ILE A 56 -29.48 3.47 -33.91
CA ILE A 56 -28.62 2.33 -34.26
C ILE A 56 -29.42 1.04 -34.05
N GLN A 57 -29.34 0.11 -35.02
CA GLN A 57 -30.08 -1.15 -34.99
C GLN A 57 -29.30 -2.25 -34.27
N PRO A 58 -29.97 -3.26 -33.69
CA PRO A 58 -29.30 -4.42 -33.06
C PRO A 58 -28.37 -5.19 -34.01
N SER A 59 -28.63 -5.14 -35.31
CA SER A 59 -27.80 -5.78 -36.36
C SER A 59 -26.58 -4.96 -36.78
N ASP A 60 -26.52 -3.68 -36.39
CA ASP A 60 -25.42 -2.78 -36.79
C ASP A 60 -24.12 -3.14 -36.06
N PRO A 61 -22.95 -2.76 -36.60
CA PRO A 61 -21.66 -3.01 -35.95
C PRO A 61 -21.55 -2.40 -34.56
N ALA A 62 -21.03 -3.15 -33.60
CA ALA A 62 -20.82 -2.74 -32.23
C ALA A 62 -19.95 -1.48 -32.09
N LEU A 63 -19.06 -1.23 -33.04
CA LEU A 63 -18.24 -0.02 -33.11
C LEU A 63 -19.08 1.25 -33.12
N LEU A 64 -20.27 1.25 -33.74
CA LEU A 64 -21.16 2.43 -33.78
C LEU A 64 -21.75 2.80 -32.42
N ALA A 65 -21.82 1.83 -31.51
CA ALA A 65 -22.26 2.05 -30.11
C ALA A 65 -21.08 2.28 -29.14
N ALA A 66 -19.85 2.02 -29.57
CA ALA A 66 -18.68 2.11 -28.71
C ALA A 66 -18.27 3.57 -28.43
N MET A 67 -17.68 3.79 -27.27
CA MET A 67 -17.06 5.06 -26.88
C MET A 67 -15.63 5.10 -27.43
N PRO A 68 -15.33 6.00 -28.41
CA PRO A 68 -13.99 6.09 -29.00
C PRO A 68 -12.99 6.82 -28.10
N ASP A 69 -13.48 7.70 -27.21
CA ASP A 69 -12.65 8.38 -26.20
C ASP A 69 -12.58 7.50 -24.94
N PHE A 70 -11.63 6.58 -24.93
CA PHE A 70 -11.40 5.66 -23.83
C PHE A 70 -9.97 5.74 -23.31
N GLN A 71 -9.79 5.39 -22.05
CA GLN A 71 -8.47 5.34 -21.41
C GLN A 71 -7.77 4.03 -21.76
N ARG A 72 -6.47 4.08 -22.00
CA ARG A 72 -5.59 2.93 -22.23
C ARG A 72 -4.27 3.10 -21.50
N LEU A 73 -3.61 2.00 -21.18
CA LEU A 73 -2.28 1.98 -20.58
C LEU A 73 -1.28 1.42 -21.59
N VAL A 74 -0.06 1.93 -21.58
CA VAL A 74 1.04 1.37 -22.36
C VAL A 74 1.82 0.39 -21.47
N LYS A 75 2.12 -0.79 -22.01
CA LYS A 75 2.87 -1.82 -21.28
C LYS A 75 4.25 -1.29 -20.90
N GLY A 76 4.60 -1.38 -19.61
CA GLY A 76 5.85 -0.84 -19.06
C GLY A 76 5.76 0.62 -18.55
N GLU A 77 4.70 1.37 -18.92
CA GLU A 77 4.49 2.76 -18.48
C GLU A 77 3.40 2.87 -17.39
N VAL A 78 2.96 1.75 -16.83
CA VAL A 78 1.88 1.72 -15.84
C VAL A 78 2.31 2.41 -14.56
N CYS A 79 1.74 3.59 -14.31
CA CYS A 79 2.00 4.40 -13.12
C CYS A 79 0.88 4.18 -12.10
N VAL A 80 1.25 3.95 -10.83
CA VAL A 80 0.32 3.76 -9.71
C VAL A 80 -0.64 4.95 -9.56
N ALA A 81 -0.13 6.17 -9.73
CA ALA A 81 -0.95 7.38 -9.67
C ALA A 81 -2.03 7.42 -10.76
N ALA A 82 -1.69 7.02 -11.99
CA ALA A 82 -2.65 6.95 -13.09
C ALA A 82 -3.76 5.91 -12.82
N LEU A 83 -3.40 4.72 -12.32
CA LEU A 83 -4.38 3.69 -11.94
C LEU A 83 -5.33 4.18 -10.84
N LYS A 84 -4.82 4.90 -9.85
CA LYS A 84 -5.63 5.48 -8.76
C LYS A 84 -6.59 6.54 -9.30
N GLU A 85 -6.12 7.43 -10.16
CA GLU A 85 -6.95 8.46 -10.80
C GLU A 85 -8.08 7.82 -11.63
N LEU A 86 -7.76 6.80 -12.43
CA LEU A 86 -8.72 6.10 -13.27
C LEU A 86 -9.79 5.37 -12.43
N ARG A 87 -9.43 4.77 -11.29
CA ARG A 87 -10.39 4.23 -10.33
C ARG A 87 -11.29 5.33 -9.73
N GLY A 88 -10.72 6.46 -9.38
CA GLY A 88 -11.47 7.62 -8.88
C GLY A 88 -12.52 8.15 -9.89
N LYS A 89 -12.27 7.97 -11.19
CA LYS A 89 -13.21 8.27 -12.28
C LYS A 89 -14.26 7.16 -12.52
N GLY A 90 -14.25 6.08 -11.71
CA GLY A 90 -15.20 4.96 -11.84
C GLY A 90 -14.89 4.02 -13.01
N ILE A 91 -13.69 4.11 -13.59
CA ILE A 91 -13.26 3.20 -14.66
C ILE A 91 -12.89 1.86 -14.05
N THR A 92 -13.54 0.79 -14.50
CA THR A 92 -13.37 -0.56 -13.96
C THR A 92 -12.49 -1.47 -14.81
N LEU A 93 -12.40 -1.19 -16.13
CA LEU A 93 -11.68 -2.03 -17.07
C LEU A 93 -10.86 -1.17 -18.04
N ILE A 94 -9.57 -1.47 -18.20
CA ILE A 94 -8.65 -0.69 -19.03
C ILE A 94 -7.85 -1.62 -19.94
N PRO A 95 -7.81 -1.39 -21.26
CA PRO A 95 -6.91 -2.09 -22.16
C PRO A 95 -5.47 -1.64 -21.96
N VAL A 96 -4.55 -2.60 -21.94
CA VAL A 96 -3.11 -2.39 -21.98
C VAL A 96 -2.62 -2.70 -23.38
N VAL A 97 -1.94 -1.75 -23.99
CA VAL A 97 -1.38 -1.87 -25.34
C VAL A 97 0.15 -1.90 -25.28
N ASP A 98 0.76 -2.49 -26.29
CA ASP A 98 2.20 -2.36 -26.51
C ASP A 98 2.56 -0.99 -27.13
N SER A 99 3.85 -0.77 -27.41
CA SER A 99 4.36 0.46 -28.04
C SER A 99 3.80 0.70 -29.46
N GLU A 100 3.29 -0.33 -30.12
CA GLU A 100 2.69 -0.24 -31.45
C GLU A 100 1.15 -0.09 -31.41
N GLY A 101 0.56 -0.14 -30.22
CA GLY A 101 -0.87 0.04 -29.97
C GLY A 101 -1.71 -1.23 -30.06
N TYR A 102 -1.10 -2.42 -30.11
CA TYR A 102 -1.83 -3.69 -30.07
C TYR A 102 -2.23 -4.06 -28.65
N LEU A 103 -3.44 -4.59 -28.48
CA LEU A 103 -3.93 -5.06 -27.18
C LEU A 103 -3.10 -6.25 -26.69
N CYS A 104 -2.39 -6.09 -25.59
CA CYS A 104 -1.58 -7.13 -24.97
C CYS A 104 -2.15 -7.63 -23.63
N ASP A 105 -2.93 -6.82 -22.91
CA ASP A 105 -3.58 -7.23 -21.66
C ASP A 105 -4.81 -6.35 -21.35
N ILE A 106 -5.57 -6.73 -20.31
CA ILE A 106 -6.71 -5.99 -19.81
C ILE A 106 -6.60 -5.94 -18.29
N VAL A 107 -6.55 -4.74 -17.71
CA VAL A 107 -6.54 -4.53 -16.26
C VAL A 107 -7.95 -4.29 -15.74
N ASP A 108 -8.41 -5.15 -14.85
CA ASP A 108 -9.66 -4.99 -14.11
C ASP A 108 -9.41 -4.21 -12.82
N LEU A 109 -9.71 -2.93 -12.79
CA LEU A 109 -9.51 -2.05 -11.64
C LEU A 109 -10.53 -2.26 -10.52
N SER A 110 -11.63 -2.97 -10.76
CA SER A 110 -12.61 -3.31 -9.72
C SER A 110 -12.10 -4.42 -8.80
N ASN A 111 -11.26 -5.32 -9.32
CA ASN A 111 -10.67 -6.43 -8.59
C ASN A 111 -9.14 -6.36 -8.46
N SER A 112 -8.48 -5.70 -9.39
CA SER A 112 -7.04 -5.46 -9.32
C SER A 112 -6.80 -4.29 -8.37
N ARG A 113 -6.56 -4.61 -7.12
CA ARG A 113 -5.86 -3.68 -6.23
C ARG A 113 -4.56 -3.32 -6.92
N THR A 114 -4.13 -2.08 -6.78
CA THR A 114 -2.86 -1.61 -7.35
C THR A 114 -1.76 -2.58 -6.99
N ARG A 115 -0.96 -3.01 -7.94
CA ARG A 115 0.22 -3.80 -7.66
C ARG A 115 1.38 -2.83 -7.47
N LEU A 116 1.70 -2.53 -6.21
CA LEU A 116 2.87 -1.72 -5.91
C LEU A 116 4.14 -2.49 -6.28
N PRO A 117 5.09 -1.88 -7.01
CA PRO A 117 6.37 -2.49 -7.35
C PRO A 117 7.32 -2.41 -6.14
N LEU A 118 6.88 -2.91 -4.99
CA LEU A 118 7.63 -2.94 -3.75
C LEU A 118 7.71 -4.36 -3.23
N ARG A 119 8.80 -4.68 -2.56
CA ARG A 119 8.84 -5.78 -1.58
C ARG A 119 8.59 -5.22 -0.19
N ALA A 120 8.19 -6.06 0.77
CA ALA A 120 8.02 -5.66 2.15
C ALA A 120 8.88 -6.48 3.11
N VAL A 121 9.41 -5.79 4.14
CA VAL A 121 10.06 -6.42 5.29
C VAL A 121 9.31 -6.00 6.55
N VAL A 122 8.74 -6.97 7.27
CA VAL A 122 7.99 -6.76 8.51
C VAL A 122 8.86 -7.21 9.68
N MET A 123 9.19 -6.26 10.55
CA MET A 123 10.15 -6.47 11.65
C MET A 123 9.44 -7.03 12.88
N ALA A 124 9.75 -8.28 13.26
CA ALA A 124 9.14 -9.03 14.34
C ALA A 124 10.15 -9.59 15.37
N GLY A 125 11.34 -9.00 15.49
CA GLY A 125 12.42 -9.49 16.38
C GLY A 125 12.27 -9.12 17.86
N GLY A 126 11.34 -8.23 18.22
CA GLY A 126 11.18 -7.67 19.57
C GLY A 126 10.60 -8.63 20.61
N LYS A 127 11.01 -8.50 21.89
CA LYS A 127 10.52 -9.32 23.01
C LYS A 127 9.14 -8.91 23.54
N GLY A 128 8.65 -7.70 23.22
CA GLY A 128 7.36 -7.21 23.70
C GLY A 128 7.25 -7.08 25.22
N GLU A 129 8.31 -6.66 25.92
CA GLU A 129 8.41 -6.72 27.39
C GLU A 129 7.31 -5.96 28.13
N ARG A 130 6.80 -4.86 27.54
CA ARG A 130 5.72 -4.03 28.12
C ARG A 130 4.35 -4.74 28.13
N LEU A 131 4.19 -5.82 27.36
CA LEU A 131 2.96 -6.63 27.29
C LEU A 131 3.05 -7.93 28.11
N ARG A 132 4.08 -8.10 28.95
CA ARG A 132 4.15 -9.23 29.87
C ARG A 132 2.97 -9.20 30.85
N PRO A 133 2.39 -10.38 31.24
CA PRO A 133 2.91 -11.75 31.00
C PRO A 133 2.55 -12.36 29.64
N ALA A 134 1.65 -11.77 28.83
CA ALA A 134 1.17 -12.35 27.59
C ALA A 134 2.30 -12.70 26.60
N THR A 135 3.35 -11.87 26.56
CA THR A 135 4.50 -12.05 25.66
C THR A 135 5.58 -12.99 26.20
N LEU A 136 5.40 -13.63 27.37
CA LEU A 136 6.34 -14.64 27.86
C LEU A 136 6.29 -15.93 27.01
N THR A 137 5.11 -16.29 26.52
CA THR A 137 4.86 -17.54 25.80
C THR A 137 4.44 -17.34 24.34
N THR A 138 4.05 -16.12 23.97
CA THR A 138 3.57 -15.79 22.61
C THR A 138 4.29 -14.54 22.14
N PRO A 139 4.95 -14.52 20.96
CA PRO A 139 5.60 -13.32 20.46
C PRO A 139 4.55 -12.23 20.18
N LYS A 140 4.87 -10.96 20.49
CA LYS A 140 3.96 -9.81 20.37
C LYS A 140 3.19 -9.77 19.04
N PRO A 141 3.81 -10.01 17.87
CA PRO A 141 3.09 -10.00 16.59
C PRO A 141 1.99 -11.04 16.45
N LEU A 142 2.07 -12.14 17.22
CA LEU A 142 1.07 -13.22 17.21
C LEU A 142 -0.02 -13.08 18.28
N LEU A 143 0.03 -12.02 19.11
CA LEU A 143 -1.08 -11.70 20.01
C LEU A 143 -2.32 -11.39 19.17
N LYS A 144 -3.48 -11.87 19.60
CA LYS A 144 -4.72 -11.78 18.83
C LYS A 144 -5.57 -10.60 19.27
N ILE A 145 -5.97 -9.79 18.29
CA ILE A 145 -6.97 -8.75 18.43
C ILE A 145 -8.19 -9.18 17.58
N GLU A 146 -9.35 -9.27 18.20
CA GLU A 146 -10.59 -9.78 17.58
C GLU A 146 -10.40 -11.13 16.85
N GLY A 147 -9.64 -12.04 17.48
CA GLY A 147 -9.40 -13.40 16.98
C GLY A 147 -8.28 -13.56 15.94
N LYS A 148 -7.72 -12.45 15.40
CA LYS A 148 -6.68 -12.42 14.38
C LYS A 148 -5.36 -11.92 14.96
N ALA A 149 -4.22 -12.50 14.57
CA ALA A 149 -2.89 -12.03 14.98
C ALA A 149 -2.61 -10.60 14.46
N ILE A 150 -1.91 -9.78 15.27
CA ILE A 150 -1.60 -8.39 14.89
C ILE A 150 -0.87 -8.34 13.55
N ILE A 151 0.10 -9.21 13.36
CA ILE A 151 0.89 -9.26 12.12
C ILE A 151 0.05 -9.60 10.89
N ASP A 152 -1.04 -10.37 11.03
CA ASP A 152 -1.89 -10.74 9.91
C ASP A 152 -2.62 -9.54 9.32
N TYR A 153 -3.00 -8.55 10.15
CA TYR A 153 -3.55 -7.29 9.65
C TYR A 153 -2.55 -6.55 8.75
N ASN A 154 -1.25 -6.57 9.12
CA ASN A 154 -0.20 -5.95 8.31
C ASN A 154 -0.01 -6.70 6.98
N ILE A 155 0.10 -8.04 7.03
CA ILE A 155 0.24 -8.87 5.83
C ILE A 155 -0.94 -8.69 4.88
N GLU A 156 -2.18 -8.68 5.40
CA GLU A 156 -3.39 -8.44 4.59
C GLU A 156 -3.37 -7.05 3.93
N SER A 157 -2.97 -6.02 4.67
CA SER A 157 -2.88 -4.65 4.14
C SER A 157 -1.85 -4.52 3.03
N LEU A 158 -0.69 -5.20 3.16
CA LEU A 158 0.35 -5.27 2.13
C LEU A 158 -0.11 -6.06 0.90
N ALA A 159 -0.70 -7.24 1.12
CA ALA A 159 -1.27 -8.06 0.05
C ALA A 159 -2.38 -7.33 -0.70
N ALA A 160 -3.15 -6.52 0.03
CA ALA A 160 -4.23 -5.71 -0.51
C ALA A 160 -3.78 -4.70 -1.57
N VAL A 161 -2.55 -4.22 -1.52
CA VAL A 161 -1.95 -3.32 -2.51
C VAL A 161 -0.99 -4.05 -3.46
N GLY A 162 -1.09 -5.39 -3.52
CA GLY A 162 -0.36 -6.24 -4.46
C GLY A 162 1.11 -6.46 -4.14
N ILE A 163 1.55 -6.15 -2.92
CA ILE A 163 2.88 -6.52 -2.43
C ILE A 163 2.84 -8.01 -2.05
N ASN A 164 3.47 -8.85 -2.87
CA ASN A 164 3.48 -10.31 -2.70
C ASN A 164 4.83 -10.87 -2.23
N ASP A 165 5.92 -10.12 -2.40
CA ASP A 165 7.24 -10.45 -1.83
C ASP A 165 7.34 -9.86 -0.44
N ILE A 166 6.91 -10.65 0.56
CA ILE A 166 6.88 -10.25 1.96
C ILE A 166 7.82 -11.15 2.75
N THR A 167 8.76 -10.54 3.48
CA THR A 167 9.65 -11.20 4.41
C THR A 167 9.38 -10.69 5.83
N VAL A 168 9.25 -11.60 6.79
CA VAL A 168 9.18 -11.29 8.22
C VAL A 168 10.53 -11.63 8.84
N THR A 169 11.15 -10.65 9.52
CA THR A 169 12.36 -10.91 10.32
C THR A 169 11.96 -11.21 11.75
N ALA A 170 12.45 -12.29 12.33
CA ALA A 170 12.04 -12.76 13.65
C ALA A 170 13.26 -13.19 14.48
N ARG A 171 13.19 -13.00 15.79
CA ARG A 171 14.20 -13.43 16.74
C ARG A 171 13.58 -14.07 17.97
N TYR A 172 12.83 -13.30 18.75
CA TYR A 172 12.18 -13.80 19.95
C TYR A 172 11.04 -14.76 19.60
N LEU A 173 11.11 -16.00 20.11
CA LEU A 173 10.18 -17.09 19.80
C LEU A 173 9.97 -17.29 18.30
N ALA A 174 11.05 -17.16 17.52
CA ALA A 174 11.03 -17.21 16.05
C ALA A 174 10.38 -18.49 15.48
N HIS A 175 10.47 -19.63 16.21
CA HIS A 175 9.82 -20.88 15.82
C HIS A 175 8.30 -20.74 15.69
N GLN A 176 7.64 -19.97 16.57
CA GLN A 176 6.19 -19.74 16.48
C GLN A 176 5.83 -18.86 15.29
N ILE A 177 6.65 -17.86 14.94
CA ILE A 177 6.47 -17.05 13.73
C ILE A 177 6.62 -17.92 12.48
N LYS A 178 7.63 -18.81 12.44
CA LYS A 178 7.83 -19.77 11.34
C LYS A 178 6.64 -20.73 11.19
N GLU A 179 6.15 -21.25 12.30
CA GLU A 179 4.97 -22.14 12.33
C GLU A 179 3.71 -21.42 11.83
N HIS A 180 3.48 -20.18 12.27
CA HIS A 180 2.36 -19.35 11.85
C HIS A 180 2.34 -19.12 10.33
N PHE A 181 3.50 -18.86 9.73
CA PHE A 181 3.66 -18.65 8.28
C PHE A 181 4.00 -19.94 7.50
N SER A 182 3.74 -21.12 8.06
CA SER A 182 3.88 -22.40 7.31
C SER A 182 2.89 -22.51 6.16
N GLY A 183 1.74 -21.82 6.25
CA GLY A 183 0.74 -21.64 5.20
C GLY A 183 0.67 -20.20 4.70
N PRO A 184 -0.07 -19.94 3.60
CA PRO A 184 -0.26 -18.59 3.09
C PRO A 184 -1.19 -17.79 4.00
N VAL A 185 -0.91 -16.47 4.15
CA VAL A 185 -1.79 -15.49 4.78
C VAL A 185 -2.27 -14.51 3.70
N ALA A 186 -3.56 -14.26 3.64
CA ALA A 186 -4.19 -13.42 2.59
C ALA A 186 -3.79 -13.82 1.15
N GLY A 187 -3.53 -15.10 0.90
CA GLY A 187 -3.10 -15.62 -0.39
C GLY A 187 -1.61 -15.42 -0.70
N VAL A 188 -0.85 -14.80 0.21
CA VAL A 188 0.59 -14.55 0.06
C VAL A 188 1.39 -15.54 0.90
N ARG A 189 2.43 -16.13 0.30
CA ARG A 189 3.41 -16.95 1.01
C ARG A 189 4.49 -16.06 1.60
N VAL A 190 4.46 -15.88 2.92
CA VAL A 190 5.41 -15.05 3.67
C VAL A 190 6.71 -15.81 3.92
N LYS A 191 7.84 -15.19 3.63
CA LYS A 191 9.17 -15.69 3.98
C LYS A 191 9.50 -15.29 5.43
N VAL A 192 10.09 -16.20 6.22
CA VAL A 192 10.55 -15.87 7.58
C VAL A 192 12.05 -16.03 7.65
N VAL A 193 12.73 -14.96 8.04
CA VAL A 193 14.19 -14.93 8.27
C VAL A 193 14.44 -14.77 9.77
N GLU A 194 15.26 -15.65 10.33
CA GLU A 194 15.62 -15.60 11.75
C GLU A 194 16.90 -14.81 11.97
N GLU A 195 16.83 -13.85 12.90
CA GLU A 195 18.00 -13.11 13.40
C GLU A 195 18.67 -13.92 14.50
N THR A 196 19.95 -14.22 14.33
CA THR A 196 20.77 -14.89 15.36
C THR A 196 21.21 -13.93 16.45
N GLU A 197 21.46 -12.67 16.09
CA GLU A 197 21.83 -11.58 16.97
C GLU A 197 20.88 -10.37 16.81
N PRO A 198 20.74 -9.49 17.82
CA PRO A 198 19.88 -8.32 17.73
C PRO A 198 20.46 -7.28 16.76
N LEU A 199 19.92 -7.22 15.55
CA LEU A 199 20.38 -6.31 14.50
C LEU A 199 19.71 -4.92 14.49
N GLY A 200 18.93 -4.59 15.52
CA GLY A 200 18.19 -3.34 15.58
C GLY A 200 16.90 -3.38 14.75
N THR A 201 16.29 -2.22 14.53
CA THR A 201 15.00 -2.16 13.84
C THR A 201 15.09 -2.23 12.32
N ILE A 202 16.30 -2.14 11.71
CA ILE A 202 16.44 -2.23 10.25
C ILE A 202 17.62 -3.11 9.80
N GLY A 203 18.60 -3.39 10.66
CA GLY A 203 19.77 -4.18 10.29
C GLY A 203 19.43 -5.57 9.77
N SER A 204 18.30 -6.15 10.22
CA SER A 204 17.81 -7.46 9.77
C SER A 204 17.37 -7.48 8.29
N VAL A 205 17.16 -6.33 7.64
CA VAL A 205 16.92 -6.24 6.20
C VAL A 205 18.09 -6.82 5.39
N THR A 206 19.32 -6.76 5.92
CA THR A 206 20.51 -7.33 5.27
C THR A 206 20.48 -8.86 5.19
N LEU A 207 19.64 -9.52 5.99
CA LEU A 207 19.44 -10.98 5.96
C LEU A 207 18.41 -11.41 4.91
N CYS A 208 17.63 -10.47 4.39
CA CYS A 208 16.60 -10.76 3.40
C CYS A 208 17.25 -11.06 2.04
N PRO A 209 16.64 -11.92 1.21
CA PRO A 209 17.08 -12.12 -0.17
C PRO A 209 17.13 -10.79 -0.94
N PRO A 210 17.98 -10.65 -1.95
CA PRO A 210 17.97 -9.47 -2.82
C PRO A 210 16.60 -9.28 -3.47
N ALA A 211 16.25 -8.03 -3.78
CA ALA A 211 15.01 -7.72 -4.50
C ALA A 211 15.12 -8.17 -5.96
N GLU A 212 13.98 -8.56 -6.55
CA GLU A 212 13.88 -8.79 -7.99
C GLU A 212 14.07 -7.47 -8.76
N PRO A 213 14.57 -7.49 -10.00
CA PRO A 213 14.87 -6.26 -10.76
C PRO A 213 13.68 -5.32 -11.00
N GLU A 214 12.46 -5.84 -10.99
CA GLU A 214 11.23 -5.05 -11.17
C GLU A 214 10.78 -4.32 -9.90
N ILE A 215 11.41 -4.57 -8.76
CA ILE A 215 11.10 -3.95 -7.48
C ILE A 215 11.72 -2.56 -7.41
N ALA A 216 10.88 -1.54 -7.24
CA ALA A 216 11.30 -0.14 -7.19
C ALA A 216 11.80 0.32 -5.81
N GLY A 217 11.67 -0.53 -4.78
CA GLY A 217 12.12 -0.22 -3.42
C GLY A 217 11.61 -1.22 -2.38
N THR A 218 12.02 -1.01 -1.13
CA THR A 218 11.64 -1.87 0.00
C THR A 218 10.79 -1.08 0.99
N LEU A 219 9.56 -1.55 1.23
CA LEU A 219 8.74 -1.09 2.33
C LEU A 219 9.17 -1.85 3.59
N VAL A 220 9.55 -1.11 4.63
CA VAL A 220 9.93 -1.68 5.94
C VAL A 220 8.93 -1.19 6.98
N MET A 221 8.39 -2.10 7.80
CA MET A 221 7.45 -1.72 8.85
C MET A 221 7.57 -2.57 10.10
N ASN A 222 7.18 -1.99 11.23
CA ASN A 222 7.04 -2.72 12.48
C ASN A 222 5.84 -3.69 12.40
N SER A 223 5.97 -4.86 13.03
CA SER A 223 4.95 -5.93 13.01
C SER A 223 3.80 -5.73 14.00
N ASP A 224 3.88 -4.73 14.85
CA ASP A 224 2.97 -4.47 15.97
C ASP A 224 2.05 -3.26 15.72
N LEU A 225 1.93 -2.86 14.48
CA LEU A 225 1.12 -1.71 14.05
C LEU A 225 -0.28 -2.14 13.59
N LEU A 226 -1.28 -1.34 13.96
CA LEU A 226 -2.59 -1.34 13.33
C LEU A 226 -2.81 0.02 12.68
N THR A 227 -2.98 0.04 11.37
CA THR A 227 -3.05 1.29 10.62
C THR A 227 -3.96 1.19 9.40
N THR A 228 -4.57 2.34 9.05
CA THR A 228 -5.31 2.54 7.81
C THR A 228 -4.52 3.36 6.79
N ILE A 229 -3.18 3.33 6.88
CA ILE A 229 -2.30 4.03 5.94
C ILE A 229 -2.61 3.66 4.49
N SER A 230 -2.61 4.64 3.60
CA SER A 230 -2.63 4.40 2.17
C SER A 230 -1.20 4.15 1.67
N PHE A 231 -0.82 2.88 1.51
CA PHE A 231 0.49 2.52 0.93
C PHE A 231 0.63 3.01 -0.52
N GLU A 232 -0.48 3.11 -1.27
CA GLU A 232 -0.48 3.68 -2.61
C GLU A 232 -0.08 5.15 -2.59
N ASP A 233 -0.69 5.96 -1.71
CA ASP A 233 -0.37 7.39 -1.62
C ASP A 233 1.03 7.64 -1.09
N MET A 234 1.48 6.83 -0.14
CA MET A 234 2.85 6.87 0.36
C MET A 234 3.86 6.57 -0.77
N PHE A 235 3.58 5.56 -1.60
CA PHE A 235 4.43 5.22 -2.74
C PHE A 235 4.39 6.30 -3.83
N ILE A 236 3.22 6.85 -4.15
CA ILE A 236 3.09 7.98 -5.09
C ILE A 236 3.92 9.17 -4.60
N ARG A 237 3.83 9.50 -3.31
CA ARG A 237 4.64 10.56 -2.69
C ARG A 237 6.13 10.29 -2.81
N HIS A 238 6.56 9.04 -2.54
CA HIS A 238 7.95 8.60 -2.68
C HIS A 238 8.47 8.83 -4.10
N GLN A 239 7.72 8.39 -5.11
CA GLN A 239 8.09 8.58 -6.52
C GLN A 239 8.13 10.05 -6.94
N GLN A 240 7.09 10.82 -6.60
CA GLN A 240 6.98 12.23 -6.99
C GLN A 240 8.06 13.11 -6.36
N SER A 241 8.51 12.79 -5.16
CA SER A 241 9.57 13.52 -4.48
C SER A 241 10.97 13.13 -4.94
N GLY A 242 11.12 12.04 -5.71
CA GLY A 242 12.42 11.46 -6.05
C GLY A 242 13.23 11.04 -4.82
N ALA A 243 12.56 10.71 -3.71
CA ALA A 243 13.21 10.42 -2.46
C ALA A 243 13.89 9.05 -2.45
N ASP A 244 15.04 8.96 -1.79
CA ASP A 244 15.69 7.69 -1.44
C ASP A 244 15.06 7.07 -0.18
N VAL A 245 14.46 7.92 0.69
CA VAL A 245 13.76 7.49 1.92
C VAL A 245 12.45 8.26 2.07
N THR A 246 11.35 7.54 2.32
CA THR A 246 10.07 8.13 2.74
C THR A 246 9.67 7.56 4.09
N ILE A 247 9.40 8.44 5.05
CA ILE A 247 9.03 8.09 6.43
C ILE A 247 7.54 8.34 6.62
N ALA A 248 6.76 7.33 7.00
CA ALA A 248 5.40 7.57 7.46
C ALA A 248 5.44 8.25 8.84
N VAL A 249 4.62 9.27 9.02
CA VAL A 249 4.58 10.07 10.24
C VAL A 249 3.15 10.28 10.72
N ILE A 250 3.00 10.48 12.03
CA ILE A 250 1.73 10.89 12.64
C ILE A 250 1.88 12.28 13.26
N PRO A 251 0.84 13.12 13.23
CA PRO A 251 0.84 14.36 13.98
C PRO A 251 0.80 14.06 15.48
N TYR A 252 1.70 14.66 16.23
CA TYR A 252 1.77 14.56 17.68
C TYR A 252 1.69 15.95 18.29
N GLN A 253 0.66 16.22 19.07
CA GLN A 253 0.45 17.51 19.71
C GLN A 253 0.85 17.46 21.19
N VAL A 254 1.63 18.44 21.62
CA VAL A 254 1.99 18.67 23.01
C VAL A 254 1.40 20.01 23.45
N SER A 255 0.40 19.96 24.30
CA SER A 255 -0.19 21.16 24.91
C SER A 255 0.46 21.44 26.25
N VAL A 256 0.98 22.63 26.43
CA VAL A 256 1.54 23.07 27.71
C VAL A 256 0.44 23.80 28.48
N PRO A 257 0.04 23.31 29.69
CA PRO A 257 -1.10 23.90 30.43
C PRO A 257 -0.78 25.23 31.11
N TYR A 258 0.39 25.82 30.82
CA TYR A 258 0.90 27.06 31.42
C TYR A 258 1.32 28.05 30.36
N ALA A 259 1.41 29.33 30.71
CA ALA A 259 2.08 30.33 29.91
C ALA A 259 3.59 30.04 29.79
N ILE A 260 4.14 30.06 28.59
CA ILE A 260 5.57 29.85 28.31
C ILE A 260 6.23 31.19 28.05
N LEU A 261 7.34 31.44 28.74
CA LEU A 261 8.17 32.60 28.50
C LEU A 261 9.19 32.32 27.40
N THR A 262 9.27 33.20 26.43
CA THR A 262 10.36 33.21 25.46
C THR A 262 11.47 34.11 25.98
N LEU A 263 12.63 33.54 26.28
CA LEU A 263 13.80 34.28 26.73
C LEU A 263 14.60 34.83 25.56
N ASP A 264 15.34 35.92 25.81
CA ASP A 264 16.27 36.45 24.82
C ASP A 264 17.52 35.55 24.77
N GLU A 265 17.94 35.17 23.56
CA GLU A 265 19.09 34.26 23.37
C GLU A 265 20.43 34.91 23.83
N ASN A 266 20.54 36.23 23.73
CA ASN A 266 21.77 36.97 24.11
C ASN A 266 21.74 37.45 25.57
N HIS A 267 20.52 37.56 26.13
CA HIS A 267 20.28 38.03 27.50
C HIS A 267 19.29 37.09 28.20
N PRO A 268 19.73 35.90 28.68
CA PRO A 268 18.84 34.84 29.20
C PRO A 268 18.00 35.25 30.41
N GLU A 269 18.34 36.32 31.11
CA GLU A 269 17.57 36.92 32.19
C GLU A 269 16.41 37.82 31.71
N SER A 270 16.35 38.12 30.40
CA SER A 270 15.34 39.00 29.81
C SER A 270 14.24 38.22 29.13
N VAL A 271 13.00 38.56 29.42
CA VAL A 271 11.80 37.98 28.78
C VAL A 271 11.51 38.75 27.49
N ARG A 272 11.51 38.06 26.36
CA ARG A 272 11.20 38.60 25.04
C ARG A 272 9.72 38.47 24.65
N GLY A 273 9.04 37.48 25.23
CA GLY A 273 7.62 37.24 24.97
C GLY A 273 7.01 36.26 25.94
N ILE A 274 5.68 36.15 25.87
CA ILE A 274 4.89 35.18 26.63
C ILE A 274 3.80 34.61 25.71
N GLU A 275 3.60 33.29 25.75
CA GLU A 275 2.57 32.58 25.01
C GLU A 275 1.71 31.77 25.98
N GLU A 276 0.39 32.07 26.01
CA GLU A 276 -0.55 31.43 26.92
C GLU A 276 -0.97 30.06 26.40
N LYS A 277 -0.70 29.01 27.18
CA LYS A 277 -1.08 27.62 26.91
C LYS A 277 -0.78 27.15 25.48
N PRO A 278 0.46 27.28 25.02
CA PRO A 278 0.80 26.92 23.63
C PRO A 278 0.58 25.44 23.35
N SER A 279 0.25 25.16 22.09
CA SER A 279 0.19 23.78 21.58
C SER A 279 1.18 23.63 20.44
N TYR A 280 2.13 22.72 20.60
CA TYR A 280 3.16 22.42 19.62
C TYR A 280 2.81 21.16 18.87
N SER A 281 2.91 21.21 17.53
CA SER A 281 2.68 20.05 16.67
C SER A 281 3.99 19.52 16.12
N TYR A 282 4.23 18.25 16.33
CA TYR A 282 5.40 17.53 15.83
C TYR A 282 4.94 16.41 14.88
N TYR A 283 5.84 15.93 14.04
CA TYR A 283 5.64 14.72 13.27
C TYR A 283 6.43 13.58 13.90
N ALA A 284 5.72 12.65 14.54
CA ALA A 284 6.34 11.46 15.13
C ALA A 284 6.48 10.35 14.10
N ASN A 285 7.58 9.63 14.17
CA ASN A 285 7.88 8.48 13.32
C ASN A 285 6.88 7.35 13.58
N ALA A 286 6.22 6.87 12.51
CA ALA A 286 5.17 5.85 12.61
C ALA A 286 5.68 4.41 12.45
N GLY A 287 6.98 4.19 12.28
CA GLY A 287 7.55 2.85 12.13
C GLY A 287 7.24 2.18 10.78
N ILE A 288 6.98 2.98 9.74
CA ILE A 288 6.73 2.51 8.36
C ILE A 288 7.57 3.38 7.41
N TYR A 289 8.29 2.73 6.51
CA TYR A 289 9.26 3.40 5.64
C TYR A 289 9.23 2.82 4.23
N ILE A 290 9.61 3.63 3.24
CA ILE A 290 10.03 3.15 1.92
C ILE A 290 11.48 3.57 1.73
N PHE A 291 12.34 2.61 1.43
CA PHE A 291 13.75 2.82 1.14
C PHE A 291 14.06 2.40 -0.29
N SER A 292 14.85 3.22 -1.00
CA SER A 292 15.52 2.81 -2.24
C SER A 292 16.63 1.78 -1.95
N ASP A 293 17.03 1.00 -2.94
CA ASP A 293 18.20 0.11 -2.81
C ASP A 293 19.48 0.89 -2.50
N LYS A 294 19.57 2.12 -3.00
CA LYS A 294 20.68 3.03 -2.72
C LYS A 294 20.74 3.38 -1.21
N ALA A 295 19.61 3.69 -0.58
CA ALA A 295 19.57 3.95 0.85
C ALA A 295 19.90 2.68 1.67
N LEU A 296 19.35 1.52 1.27
CA LEU A 296 19.65 0.25 1.94
C LEU A 296 21.11 -0.19 1.78
N SER A 297 21.81 0.24 0.73
CA SER A 297 23.24 -0.05 0.54
C SER A 297 24.16 0.56 1.61
N LEU A 298 23.66 1.52 2.41
CA LEU A 298 24.37 2.05 3.58
C LEU A 298 24.41 1.07 4.75
N LEU A 299 23.49 0.08 4.79
CA LEU A 299 23.49 -0.93 5.83
C LEU A 299 24.72 -1.83 5.73
N LYS A 300 25.39 -2.00 6.86
CA LYS A 300 26.49 -2.96 6.96
C LYS A 300 25.93 -4.32 7.34
N LYS A 301 26.36 -5.37 6.62
CA LYS A 301 25.98 -6.74 6.93
C LYS A 301 26.40 -7.11 8.35
N ASP A 302 25.54 -7.86 9.04
CA ASP A 302 25.75 -8.36 10.40
C ASP A 302 26.04 -7.25 11.45
N ALA A 303 25.67 -6.00 11.16
CA ALA A 303 25.79 -4.88 12.08
C ALA A 303 24.42 -4.41 12.58
N ARG A 304 24.36 -4.05 13.86
CA ARG A 304 23.17 -3.43 14.43
C ARG A 304 22.98 -2.04 13.81
N CYS A 305 21.76 -1.78 13.35
CA CYS A 305 21.33 -0.49 12.85
C CYS A 305 19.85 -0.29 13.19
N ASP A 306 19.50 0.82 13.80
CA ASP A 306 18.12 1.24 13.96
C ASP A 306 17.66 2.05 12.74
N ALA A 307 16.35 2.10 12.45
CA ALA A 307 15.82 2.80 11.28
C ALA A 307 16.17 4.30 11.30
N THR A 308 16.19 4.89 12.51
CA THR A 308 16.62 6.29 12.71
C THR A 308 18.08 6.50 12.32
N ASP A 309 18.97 5.55 12.68
CA ASP A 309 20.40 5.64 12.35
C ASP A 309 20.62 5.60 10.83
N LEU A 310 19.87 4.74 10.11
CA LEU A 310 19.94 4.67 8.67
C LEU A 310 19.43 5.96 8.00
N ILE A 311 18.35 6.53 8.52
CA ILE A 311 17.79 7.79 8.03
C ILE A 311 18.80 8.93 8.21
N GLU A 312 19.45 9.02 9.38
CA GLU A 312 20.51 10.00 9.65
C GLU A 312 21.70 9.83 8.71
N GLN A 313 22.13 8.57 8.46
CA GLN A 313 23.18 8.29 7.50
C GLN A 313 22.80 8.69 6.07
N ALA A 314 21.55 8.45 5.64
CA ALA A 314 21.06 8.86 4.34
C ALA A 314 21.06 10.39 4.19
N ILE A 315 20.60 11.13 5.22
CA ILE A 315 20.62 12.60 5.24
C ILE A 315 22.07 13.11 5.17
N ALA A 316 22.97 12.53 5.97
CA ALA A 316 24.38 12.91 5.97
C ALA A 316 25.07 12.62 4.62
N ALA A 317 24.63 11.61 3.90
CA ALA A 317 25.07 11.28 2.55
C ALA A 317 24.45 12.16 1.44
N GLY A 318 23.61 13.14 1.80
CA GLY A 318 22.94 14.02 0.86
C GLY A 318 21.82 13.34 0.04
N MET A 319 21.30 12.22 0.52
CA MET A 319 20.18 11.53 -0.14
C MET A 319 18.85 12.27 0.14
N PRO A 320 17.95 12.39 -0.85
CA PRO A 320 16.63 12.97 -0.64
C PRO A 320 15.81 12.13 0.35
N VAL A 321 15.36 12.76 1.45
CA VAL A 321 14.49 12.15 2.47
C VAL A 321 13.20 12.96 2.54
N THR A 322 12.06 12.30 2.47
CA THR A 322 10.74 12.92 2.60
C THR A 322 9.88 12.22 3.64
N TYR A 323 8.71 12.77 3.94
CA TYR A 323 7.77 12.15 4.86
C TYR A 323 6.37 12.06 4.25
N TYR A 324 5.57 11.13 4.78
CA TYR A 324 4.16 10.93 4.43
C TYR A 324 3.30 10.95 5.70
N PRO A 325 2.42 11.96 5.90
CA PRO A 325 1.54 12.00 7.06
C PRO A 325 0.41 10.98 6.91
N ILE A 326 0.27 10.09 7.89
CA ILE A 326 -0.82 9.11 7.94
C ILE A 326 -2.14 9.86 8.20
N GLN A 327 -3.09 9.70 7.28
CA GLN A 327 -4.47 10.15 7.46
C GLN A 327 -5.30 8.94 7.91
N GLY A 328 -5.86 9.00 9.13
CA GLY A 328 -6.66 7.92 9.70
C GLY A 328 -6.05 7.28 10.94
N THR A 329 -6.31 6.00 11.11
CA THR A 329 -5.90 5.27 12.31
C THR A 329 -4.46 4.81 12.24
N TRP A 330 -3.74 4.99 13.33
CA TRP A 330 -2.45 4.40 13.58
C TRP A 330 -2.31 4.09 15.07
N ILE A 331 -1.99 2.86 15.41
CA ILE A 331 -1.77 2.39 16.79
C ILE A 331 -0.51 1.51 16.79
N ASP A 332 0.49 1.89 17.58
CA ASP A 332 1.54 0.97 18.03
C ASP A 332 1.00 0.20 19.24
N VAL A 333 0.78 -1.09 19.09
CA VAL A 333 0.26 -1.95 20.14
C VAL A 333 1.35 -2.22 21.18
N GLY A 334 1.89 -1.17 21.80
CA GLY A 334 3.06 -1.21 22.68
C GLY A 334 2.76 -1.53 24.14
N SER A 335 1.54 -1.29 24.62
CA SER A 335 1.15 -1.43 26.01
C SER A 335 -0.21 -2.13 26.18
N PRO A 336 -0.59 -2.59 27.38
CA PRO A 336 -1.93 -3.14 27.62
C PRO A 336 -3.08 -2.15 27.34
N VAL A 337 -2.81 -0.84 27.42
CA VAL A 337 -3.79 0.21 27.08
C VAL A 337 -4.00 0.24 25.57
N ASP A 338 -2.90 0.30 24.80
CA ASP A 338 -2.93 0.30 23.34
C ASP A 338 -3.59 -0.97 22.80
N PHE A 339 -3.31 -2.11 23.44
CA PHE A 339 -3.91 -3.40 23.08
C PHE A 339 -5.44 -3.39 23.23
N ARG A 340 -5.98 -2.81 24.31
CA ARG A 340 -7.42 -2.66 24.50
C ARG A 340 -8.04 -1.69 23.50
N GLN A 341 -7.40 -0.54 23.30
CA GLN A 341 -7.84 0.47 22.33
C GLN A 341 -7.89 -0.11 20.90
N ALA A 342 -6.88 -0.88 20.52
CA ALA A 342 -6.84 -1.59 19.25
C ALA A 342 -8.01 -2.57 19.10
N GLY A 343 -8.36 -3.32 20.15
CA GLY A 343 -9.52 -4.22 20.17
C GLY A 343 -10.86 -3.48 19.99
N GLU A 344 -11.03 -2.34 20.64
CA GLU A 344 -12.25 -1.52 20.50
C GLU A 344 -12.41 -0.98 19.07
N LEU A 345 -11.32 -0.48 18.49
CA LEU A 345 -11.27 0.04 17.12
C LEU A 345 -11.61 -1.02 16.08
N MET A 346 -11.03 -2.23 16.21
CA MET A 346 -11.27 -3.32 15.26
C MET A 346 -12.68 -3.87 15.36
N ARG A 347 -13.30 -3.90 16.55
CA ARG A 347 -14.73 -4.24 16.71
C ARG A 347 -15.63 -3.25 15.97
N HIS A 348 -15.36 -1.97 16.10
CA HIS A 348 -16.16 -0.92 15.42
C HIS A 348 -16.00 -1.01 13.89
N HIS A 349 -14.79 -1.23 13.40
CA HIS A 349 -14.54 -1.39 11.97
C HIS A 349 -15.25 -2.62 11.39
N ASN A 350 -15.24 -3.75 12.11
CA ASN A 350 -15.91 -4.98 11.69
C ASN A 350 -17.45 -4.87 11.72
N SER A 351 -18.02 -4.00 12.56
CA SER A 351 -19.47 -3.74 12.58
C SER A 351 -19.93 -2.94 11.37
N LEU A 352 -19.13 -1.96 10.93
CA LEU A 352 -19.43 -1.12 9.75
C LEU A 352 -19.26 -1.84 8.40
N SER A 353 -18.50 -2.94 8.36
CA SER A 353 -18.27 -3.72 7.14
C SER A 353 -19.27 -4.88 6.95
N ARG A 354 -20.27 -5.03 7.85
CA ARG A 354 -21.33 -6.05 7.78
C ARG A 354 -22.69 -5.51 7.32
N ASP A 355 -22.82 -4.20 7.20
CA ASP A 355 -23.98 -3.49 6.64
C ASP A 355 -23.66 -3.06 5.18
#